data_507425850c1594254132b9ef1277f893
#
_entry.id   507425850c1594254132b9ef1277f893
#
_cell.length_a   1.000
_cell.length_b   1.000
_cell.length_c   1.000
_cell.angle_alpha   90.00
_cell.angle_beta   90.00
_cell.angle_gamma   90.00
#
_symmetry.space_group_name_H-M   'P 1'
#
loop_
_entity.id
_entity.type
_entity.pdbx_description
1 polymer ?
#
loop_
_entity_poly.entity_id
_entity_poly.type
_entity_poly.pdbx_seq_one_letter_code
_entity_poly.pdbx_strand_id
1 'polypeptide(L)'
;MLYSLQHHQVDGVFQEYVAHEAGLCFKLPDNVSTLEGALIEPLAVGFHAAIQGDAHLGQKAVVMGAGCIGLVSLMALKARGVSEVYVVDIMDKRLEKAMELGATGVINGAKEDVIAKVRELTGGLGTDIVIETAGTQITTSQAIHIAKKGSTIVLVGYSKTGELTLPVSLALDKELTFKTVFRYRHIYPLAIDAVASGKV
;
A
#
# COMPACT_ATOMS: atom_id res chain seq x y z
N MET A 1 -13.26 -1.93 -15.31
CA MET A 1 -14.34 -0.95 -15.44
C MET A 1 -14.10 0.14 -14.43
N LEU A 2 -13.77 1.34 -14.88
CA LEU A 2 -13.69 2.51 -14.02
C LEU A 2 -15.13 2.94 -13.72
N TYR A 3 -15.66 2.57 -12.57
CA TYR A 3 -16.82 3.27 -12.04
C TYR A 3 -16.34 4.70 -11.74
N SER A 4 -16.76 5.60 -12.61
CA SER A 4 -16.54 7.02 -12.45
C SER A 4 -17.17 7.46 -11.11
N LEU A 5 -16.47 8.30 -10.37
CA LEU A 5 -17.01 8.98 -9.18
C LEU A 5 -18.32 9.75 -9.47
N GLN A 6 -18.70 9.90 -10.73
CA GLN A 6 -19.94 10.52 -11.18
C GLN A 6 -21.17 9.60 -11.02
N HIS A 7 -21.00 8.32 -10.68
CA HIS A 7 -22.10 7.37 -10.49
C HIS A 7 -22.28 6.97 -9.02
N HIS A 8 -22.29 7.94 -8.12
CA HIS A 8 -22.62 7.74 -6.70
C HIS A 8 -24.11 7.50 -6.43
N GLN A 9 -24.87 7.03 -7.40
CA GLN A 9 -26.33 7.03 -7.32
C GLN A 9 -26.95 5.66 -7.51
N VAL A 10 -26.24 4.62 -7.13
CA VAL A 10 -26.84 3.32 -6.90
C VAL A 10 -26.95 3.11 -5.39
N ASP A 11 -28.09 2.58 -4.97
CA ASP A 11 -28.32 2.22 -3.57
C ASP A 11 -27.22 1.28 -3.08
N GLY A 12 -26.77 1.50 -1.84
CA GLY A 12 -25.77 0.64 -1.21
C GLY A 12 -26.33 -0.73 -0.85
N VAL A 13 -25.45 -1.63 -0.40
CA VAL A 13 -25.81 -3.01 -0.04
C VAL A 13 -26.39 -3.17 1.37
N PHE A 14 -26.67 -2.07 2.11
CA PHE A 14 -27.40 -2.10 3.38
C PHE A 14 -28.90 -2.32 3.16
N GLN A 15 -29.24 -3.51 2.64
CA GLN A 15 -30.61 -3.92 2.33
C GLN A 15 -30.70 -5.44 2.37
N GLU A 16 -31.92 -5.98 2.50
CA GLU A 16 -32.14 -7.44 2.57
C GLU A 16 -31.83 -8.15 1.24
N TYR A 17 -32.09 -7.49 0.12
CA TYR A 17 -31.87 -8.02 -1.22
C TYR A 17 -31.17 -6.97 -2.06
N VAL A 18 -30.16 -7.40 -2.85
CA VAL A 18 -29.45 -6.56 -3.79
C VAL A 18 -29.36 -7.25 -5.15
N ALA A 19 -29.63 -6.50 -6.21
CA ALA A 19 -29.34 -6.92 -7.57
C ALA A 19 -28.02 -6.30 -8.02
N HIS A 20 -27.06 -7.14 -8.43
CA HIS A 20 -25.73 -6.67 -8.85
C HIS A 20 -25.30 -7.40 -10.12
N GLU A 21 -24.43 -6.75 -10.91
CA GLU A 21 -23.88 -7.34 -12.14
C GLU A 21 -23.06 -8.59 -11.81
N ALA A 22 -23.47 -9.74 -12.38
CA ALA A 22 -22.85 -11.03 -12.09
C ALA A 22 -21.34 -11.06 -12.41
N GLY A 23 -20.88 -10.33 -13.41
CA GLY A 23 -19.46 -10.21 -13.76
C GLY A 23 -18.60 -9.47 -12.73
N LEU A 24 -19.23 -8.80 -11.75
CA LEU A 24 -18.57 -8.14 -10.63
C LEU A 24 -18.69 -8.91 -9.31
N CYS A 25 -19.33 -10.08 -9.34
CA CYS A 25 -19.48 -10.98 -8.20
C CYS A 25 -18.41 -12.07 -8.27
N PHE A 26 -17.67 -12.22 -7.18
CA PHE A 26 -16.61 -13.23 -7.06
C PHE A 26 -16.97 -14.20 -5.93
N LYS A 27 -17.05 -15.51 -6.29
CA LYS A 27 -17.31 -16.55 -5.30
C LYS A 27 -16.13 -16.67 -4.35
N LEU A 28 -16.41 -16.67 -3.04
CA LEU A 28 -15.41 -17.00 -2.04
C LEU A 28 -15.26 -18.53 -1.96
N PRO A 29 -14.00 -19.06 -1.86
CA PRO A 29 -13.76 -20.44 -1.50
C PRO A 29 -14.33 -20.78 -0.10
N ASP A 30 -14.61 -22.05 0.17
CA ASP A 30 -15.22 -22.48 1.43
C ASP A 30 -14.33 -22.23 2.66
N ASN A 31 -13.02 -22.10 2.46
CA ASN A 31 -12.05 -21.79 3.51
C ASN A 31 -11.82 -20.28 3.73
N VAL A 32 -12.55 -19.41 3.05
CA VAL A 32 -12.50 -17.96 3.24
C VAL A 32 -13.81 -17.50 3.88
N SER A 33 -13.71 -16.95 5.08
CA SER A 33 -14.86 -16.44 5.80
C SER A 33 -15.46 -15.19 5.14
N THR A 34 -16.72 -14.87 5.46
CA THR A 34 -17.35 -13.62 4.98
C THR A 34 -16.67 -12.37 5.53
N LEU A 35 -16.04 -12.44 6.72
CA LEU A 35 -15.28 -11.34 7.29
C LEU A 35 -14.00 -11.08 6.49
N GLU A 36 -13.25 -12.12 6.16
CA GLU A 36 -12.09 -12.03 5.26
C GLU A 36 -12.52 -11.55 3.87
N GLY A 37 -13.65 -12.07 3.37
CA GLY A 37 -14.25 -11.63 2.11
C GLY A 37 -14.54 -10.13 2.06
N ALA A 38 -14.98 -9.54 3.17
CA ALA A 38 -15.20 -8.10 3.28
C ALA A 38 -13.90 -7.28 3.19
N LEU A 39 -12.77 -7.88 3.57
CA LEU A 39 -11.46 -7.24 3.52
C LEU A 39 -10.74 -7.39 2.16
N ILE A 40 -11.27 -8.19 1.24
CA ILE A 40 -10.70 -8.35 -0.11
C ILE A 40 -10.64 -7.02 -0.87
N GLU A 41 -11.62 -6.14 -0.65
CA GLU A 41 -11.65 -4.83 -1.33
C GLU A 41 -10.43 -3.97 -0.98
N PRO A 42 -10.16 -3.63 0.30
CA PRO A 42 -8.96 -2.87 0.64
C PRO A 42 -7.66 -3.66 0.36
N LEU A 43 -7.66 -4.98 0.49
CA LEU A 43 -6.51 -5.83 0.15
C LEU A 43 -6.17 -5.74 -1.33
N ALA A 44 -7.18 -5.65 -2.20
CA ALA A 44 -6.97 -5.47 -3.64
C ALA A 44 -6.25 -4.15 -3.97
N VAL A 45 -6.48 -3.08 -3.19
CA VAL A 45 -5.70 -1.83 -3.31
C VAL A 45 -4.24 -2.08 -2.95
N GLY A 46 -3.99 -2.80 -1.85
CA GLY A 46 -2.63 -3.17 -1.43
C GLY A 46 -1.88 -3.99 -2.49
N PHE A 47 -2.52 -5.01 -3.05
CA PHE A 47 -1.94 -5.79 -4.15
C PHE A 47 -1.70 -4.95 -5.39
N HIS A 48 -2.62 -4.04 -5.74
CA HIS A 48 -2.42 -3.17 -6.89
C HIS A 48 -1.23 -2.23 -6.68
N ALA A 49 -1.08 -1.67 -5.47
CA ALA A 49 0.06 -0.86 -5.11
C ALA A 49 1.39 -1.65 -5.20
N ALA A 50 1.43 -2.87 -4.69
CA ALA A 50 2.59 -3.75 -4.77
C ALA A 50 2.95 -4.12 -6.23
N ILE A 51 1.94 -4.34 -7.09
CA ILE A 51 2.12 -4.59 -8.53
C ILE A 51 2.66 -3.33 -9.23
N GLN A 52 2.12 -2.16 -8.93
CA GLN A 52 2.62 -0.89 -9.48
C GLN A 52 4.08 -0.63 -9.05
N GLY A 53 4.45 -1.03 -7.83
CA GLY A 53 5.82 -0.98 -7.33
C GLY A 53 6.76 -2.01 -7.94
N ASP A 54 6.27 -2.91 -8.78
CA ASP A 54 7.02 -4.06 -9.32
C ASP A 54 7.64 -4.93 -8.20
N ALA A 55 6.84 -5.22 -7.17
CA ALA A 55 7.28 -5.91 -5.97
C ALA A 55 7.67 -7.37 -6.23
N HIS A 56 8.89 -7.76 -5.85
CA HIS A 56 9.43 -9.12 -6.00
C HIS A 56 10.52 -9.45 -4.98
N LEU A 57 10.97 -10.69 -4.99
CA LEU A 57 12.02 -11.19 -4.10
C LEU A 57 13.34 -10.40 -4.27
N GLY A 58 14.04 -10.17 -3.17
CA GLY A 58 15.33 -9.47 -3.12
C GLY A 58 15.23 -7.97 -2.86
N GLN A 59 14.04 -7.39 -2.99
CA GLN A 59 13.82 -5.97 -2.77
C GLN A 59 13.60 -5.62 -1.30
N LYS A 60 13.87 -4.33 -1.00
CA LYS A 60 13.48 -3.67 0.25
C LYS A 60 12.41 -2.63 -0.05
N ALA A 61 11.38 -2.56 0.78
CA ALA A 61 10.29 -1.60 0.65
C ALA A 61 10.03 -0.82 1.94
N VAL A 62 9.54 0.40 1.79
CA VAL A 62 8.95 1.18 2.89
C VAL A 62 7.50 1.49 2.58
N VAL A 63 6.64 1.29 3.56
CA VAL A 63 5.24 1.73 3.54
C VAL A 63 5.12 2.95 4.45
N MET A 64 4.71 4.09 3.89
CA MET A 64 4.48 5.33 4.62
C MET A 64 3.03 5.42 5.05
N GLY A 65 2.77 5.25 6.34
CA GLY A 65 1.45 5.14 6.95
C GLY A 65 1.05 3.69 7.25
N ALA A 66 0.64 3.42 8.49
CA ALA A 66 0.13 2.13 8.97
C ALA A 66 -1.39 2.16 9.21
N GLY A 67 -2.12 2.91 8.40
CA GLY A 67 -3.58 2.83 8.32
C GLY A 67 -4.02 1.54 7.60
N CYS A 68 -5.33 1.37 7.36
CA CYS A 68 -5.86 0.18 6.69
C CYS A 68 -5.11 -0.10 5.37
N ILE A 69 -4.97 0.89 4.49
CA ILE A 69 -4.31 0.71 3.19
C ILE A 69 -2.81 0.42 3.34
N GLY A 70 -2.13 1.05 4.31
CA GLY A 70 -0.73 0.74 4.58
C GLY A 70 -0.51 -0.70 5.05
N LEU A 71 -1.36 -1.18 5.96
CA LEU A 71 -1.26 -2.55 6.48
C LEU A 71 -1.55 -3.60 5.40
N VAL A 72 -2.58 -3.41 4.56
CA VAL A 72 -2.84 -4.34 3.45
C VAL A 72 -1.77 -4.25 2.35
N SER A 73 -1.10 -3.09 2.19
CA SER A 73 0.06 -2.95 1.30
C SER A 73 1.28 -3.70 1.84
N LEU A 74 1.53 -3.66 3.15
CA LEU A 74 2.54 -4.49 3.81
C LEU A 74 2.30 -5.97 3.52
N MET A 75 1.07 -6.46 3.77
CA MET A 75 0.69 -7.86 3.54
C MET A 75 0.88 -8.24 2.08
N ALA A 76 0.45 -7.41 1.13
CA ALA A 76 0.63 -7.63 -0.29
C ALA A 76 2.10 -7.67 -0.73
N LEU A 77 2.95 -6.78 -0.21
CA LEU A 77 4.41 -6.79 -0.45
C LEU A 77 5.04 -8.10 0.05
N LYS A 78 4.69 -8.54 1.24
CA LYS A 78 5.16 -9.81 1.82
C LYS A 78 4.68 -10.99 0.99
N ALA A 79 3.40 -11.05 0.60
CA ALA A 79 2.84 -12.11 -0.23
C ALA A 79 3.50 -12.20 -1.62
N ARG A 80 3.98 -11.07 -2.16
CA ARG A 80 4.77 -11.01 -3.39
C ARG A 80 6.25 -11.32 -3.23
N GLY A 81 6.70 -11.58 -1.99
CA GLY A 81 8.05 -12.03 -1.71
C GLY A 81 9.07 -10.92 -1.47
N VAL A 82 8.66 -9.67 -1.25
CA VAL A 82 9.60 -8.59 -0.87
C VAL A 82 10.34 -9.00 0.40
N SER A 83 11.67 -8.91 0.36
CA SER A 83 12.52 -9.48 1.40
C SER A 83 12.44 -8.72 2.72
N GLU A 84 12.47 -7.40 2.65
CA GLU A 84 12.39 -6.53 3.82
C GLU A 84 11.34 -5.45 3.58
N VAL A 85 10.36 -5.36 4.49
CA VAL A 85 9.33 -4.32 4.45
C VAL A 85 9.32 -3.57 5.78
N TYR A 86 9.62 -2.29 5.72
CA TYR A 86 9.58 -1.38 6.86
C TYR A 86 8.30 -0.54 6.80
N VAL A 87 7.73 -0.22 7.96
CA VAL A 87 6.50 0.56 8.03
C VAL A 87 6.73 1.81 8.90
N VAL A 88 6.28 2.95 8.40
CA VAL A 88 6.39 4.25 9.08
C VAL A 88 4.99 4.73 9.48
N ASP A 89 4.80 5.10 10.72
CA ASP A 89 3.59 5.80 11.21
C ASP A 89 3.98 6.66 12.41
N ILE A 90 3.07 7.48 12.91
CA ILE A 90 3.26 8.27 14.14
C ILE A 90 2.58 7.64 15.36
N MET A 91 1.80 6.59 15.19
CA MET A 91 1.02 5.93 16.24
C MET A 91 1.59 4.55 16.58
N ASP A 92 2.09 4.37 17.81
CA ASP A 92 2.69 3.09 18.25
C ASP A 92 1.75 1.89 18.05
N LYS A 93 0.46 1.98 18.39
CA LYS A 93 -0.52 0.89 18.19
C LYS A 93 -0.62 0.40 16.74
N ARG A 94 -0.47 1.30 15.77
CA ARG A 94 -0.48 0.93 14.36
C ARG A 94 0.81 0.24 13.95
N LEU A 95 1.92 0.71 14.52
CA LEU A 95 3.23 0.11 14.31
C LEU A 95 3.34 -1.28 14.94
N GLU A 96 2.77 -1.47 16.13
CA GLU A 96 2.62 -2.79 16.75
C GLU A 96 1.85 -3.74 15.82
N LYS A 97 0.70 -3.29 15.27
CA LYS A 97 -0.06 -4.09 14.30
C LYS A 97 0.73 -4.39 13.02
N ALA A 98 1.54 -3.46 12.55
CA ALA A 98 2.42 -3.72 11.40
C ALA A 98 3.45 -4.82 11.70
N MET A 99 4.03 -4.84 12.90
CA MET A 99 4.92 -5.92 13.35
C MET A 99 4.20 -7.27 13.41
N GLU A 100 2.98 -7.31 13.97
CA GLU A 100 2.14 -8.54 14.01
C GLU A 100 1.86 -9.08 12.60
N LEU A 101 1.70 -8.19 11.61
CA LEU A 101 1.46 -8.54 10.21
C LEU A 101 2.74 -8.80 9.41
N GLY A 102 3.90 -8.93 10.08
CA GLY A 102 5.15 -9.37 9.49
C GLY A 102 6.02 -8.28 8.89
N ALA A 103 5.89 -7.02 9.33
CA ALA A 103 6.88 -6.00 8.99
C ALA A 103 8.28 -6.42 9.49
N THR A 104 9.32 -6.14 8.71
CA THR A 104 10.71 -6.38 9.08
C THR A 104 11.15 -5.44 10.21
N GLY A 105 10.58 -4.25 10.25
CA GLY A 105 10.78 -3.27 11.28
C GLY A 105 9.82 -2.10 11.10
N VAL A 106 9.71 -1.27 12.14
CA VAL A 106 8.84 -0.11 12.16
C VAL A 106 9.58 1.14 12.59
N ILE A 107 9.13 2.30 12.15
CA ILE A 107 9.73 3.60 12.48
C ILE A 107 8.61 4.54 12.94
N ASN A 108 8.71 5.06 14.14
CA ASN A 108 7.79 6.09 14.62
C ASN A 108 8.30 7.48 14.22
N GLY A 109 7.71 8.03 13.15
CA GLY A 109 8.08 9.33 12.61
C GLY A 109 7.80 10.54 13.51
N ALA A 110 7.10 10.36 14.64
CA ALA A 110 6.97 11.38 15.67
C ALA A 110 8.14 11.36 16.69
N LYS A 111 8.91 10.27 16.73
CA LYS A 111 9.97 10.03 17.71
C LYS A 111 11.36 9.96 17.08
N GLU A 112 11.44 9.62 15.80
CA GLU A 112 12.69 9.35 15.09
C GLU A 112 12.77 10.11 13.76
N ASP A 113 13.99 10.38 13.29
CA ASP A 113 14.21 10.86 11.93
C ASP A 113 14.06 9.68 10.95
N VAL A 114 12.93 9.69 10.22
CA VAL A 114 12.58 8.64 9.26
C VAL A 114 13.65 8.46 8.18
N ILE A 115 14.21 9.56 7.67
CA ILE A 115 15.21 9.52 6.57
C ILE A 115 16.51 8.91 7.08
N ALA A 116 17.00 9.35 8.23
CA ALA A 116 18.21 8.81 8.83
C ALA A 116 18.03 7.32 9.16
N LYS A 117 16.87 6.94 9.72
CA LYS A 117 16.60 5.55 10.12
C LYS A 117 16.49 4.61 8.92
N VAL A 118 15.80 5.01 7.83
CA VAL A 118 15.75 4.19 6.62
C VAL A 118 17.14 4.06 5.99
N ARG A 119 17.95 5.10 5.98
CA ARG A 119 19.34 5.00 5.50
C ARG A 119 20.18 4.03 6.31
N GLU A 120 20.07 4.07 7.65
CA GLU A 120 20.72 3.11 8.55
C GLU A 120 20.33 1.67 8.17
N LEU A 121 19.02 1.37 8.07
CA LEU A 121 18.48 0.04 7.79
C LEU A 121 18.81 -0.47 6.37
N THR A 122 19.12 0.43 5.45
CA THR A 122 19.40 0.09 4.05
C THR A 122 20.86 0.25 3.65
N GLY A 123 21.76 0.44 4.62
CA GLY A 123 23.19 0.65 4.34
C GLY A 123 23.48 1.93 3.53
N GLY A 124 22.68 2.96 3.67
CA GLY A 124 22.81 4.25 3.00
C GLY A 124 22.16 4.33 1.62
N LEU A 125 21.75 3.20 1.03
CA LEU A 125 21.26 3.13 -0.36
C LEU A 125 19.82 3.63 -0.53
N GLY A 126 18.97 3.47 0.49
CA GLY A 126 17.52 3.66 0.40
C GLY A 126 16.78 2.39 -0.06
N THR A 127 15.50 2.49 -0.34
CA THR A 127 14.63 1.36 -0.67
C THR A 127 14.26 1.28 -2.15
N ASP A 128 14.04 0.08 -2.65
CA ASP A 128 13.67 -0.19 -4.04
C ASP A 128 12.23 0.23 -4.33
N ILE A 129 11.36 0.16 -3.31
CA ILE A 129 9.95 0.55 -3.41
C ILE A 129 9.58 1.42 -2.22
N VAL A 130 8.85 2.51 -2.47
CA VAL A 130 8.13 3.26 -1.43
C VAL A 130 6.66 3.28 -1.78
N ILE A 131 5.79 2.79 -0.87
CA ILE A 131 4.34 2.93 -0.99
C ILE A 131 3.88 4.03 -0.02
N GLU A 132 3.42 5.14 -0.56
CA GLU A 132 2.97 6.30 0.20
C GLU A 132 1.44 6.24 0.36
N THR A 133 0.96 6.00 1.59
CA THR A 133 -0.47 5.82 1.90
C THR A 133 -1.03 6.88 2.86
N ALA A 134 -0.20 7.78 3.36
CA ALA A 134 -0.62 8.80 4.33
C ALA A 134 -1.15 10.09 3.65
N GLY A 135 -0.72 10.37 2.42
CA GLY A 135 -1.18 11.51 1.62
C GLY A 135 -0.79 12.86 2.22
N THR A 136 0.33 12.95 2.95
CA THR A 136 0.77 14.21 3.57
C THR A 136 1.99 14.78 2.87
N GLN A 137 2.17 16.10 2.95
CA GLN A 137 3.36 16.79 2.44
C GLN A 137 4.66 16.20 3.01
N ILE A 138 4.64 15.86 4.30
CA ILE A 138 5.82 15.34 5.02
C ILE A 138 6.18 13.95 4.48
N THR A 139 5.24 13.02 4.47
CA THR A 139 5.48 11.63 4.07
C THR A 139 5.83 11.53 2.58
N THR A 140 5.21 12.33 1.73
CA THR A 140 5.52 12.36 0.30
C THR A 140 6.92 12.91 0.04
N SER A 141 7.34 13.95 0.76
CA SER A 141 8.71 14.46 0.67
C SER A 141 9.72 13.44 1.19
N GLN A 142 9.46 12.82 2.35
CA GLN A 142 10.31 11.76 2.92
C GLN A 142 10.45 10.58 1.95
N ALA A 143 9.37 10.20 1.25
CA ALA A 143 9.40 9.11 0.26
C ALA A 143 10.48 9.32 -0.81
N ILE A 144 10.63 10.56 -1.30
CA ILE A 144 11.67 10.89 -2.28
C ILE A 144 13.08 10.79 -1.67
N HIS A 145 13.24 11.20 -0.42
CA HIS A 145 14.53 11.16 0.28
C HIS A 145 14.99 9.73 0.59
N ILE A 146 14.07 8.82 0.95
CA ILE A 146 14.38 7.43 1.32
C ILE A 146 14.45 6.47 0.14
N ALA A 147 13.92 6.87 -1.00
CA ALA A 147 13.96 6.09 -2.24
C ALA A 147 15.40 5.94 -2.74
N LYS A 148 15.79 4.74 -3.16
CA LYS A 148 17.06 4.44 -3.84
C LYS A 148 17.07 5.04 -5.25
N LYS A 149 18.24 5.26 -5.85
CA LYS A 149 18.32 5.64 -7.26
C LYS A 149 17.68 4.59 -8.17
N GLY A 150 16.89 5.03 -9.14
CA GLY A 150 16.16 4.18 -10.09
C GLY A 150 14.92 3.47 -9.48
N SER A 151 14.52 3.80 -8.24
CA SER A 151 13.44 3.12 -7.57
C SER A 151 12.05 3.66 -7.92
N THR A 152 11.01 2.96 -7.47
CA THR A 152 9.62 3.32 -7.71
C THR A 152 8.94 3.83 -6.44
N ILE A 153 8.29 4.98 -6.53
CA ILE A 153 7.39 5.52 -5.51
C ILE A 153 5.95 5.36 -6.00
N VAL A 154 5.13 4.68 -5.21
CA VAL A 154 3.71 4.49 -5.50
C VAL A 154 2.88 5.37 -4.57
N LEU A 155 2.19 6.35 -5.13
CA LEU A 155 1.32 7.26 -4.41
C LEU A 155 -0.09 6.67 -4.34
N VAL A 156 -0.57 6.43 -3.14
CA VAL A 156 -1.89 5.86 -2.85
C VAL A 156 -2.70 6.80 -1.94
N GLY A 157 -2.01 7.51 -1.05
CA GLY A 157 -2.64 8.44 -0.09
C GLY A 157 -3.18 9.68 -0.77
N TYR A 158 -4.41 10.07 -0.40
CA TYR A 158 -5.01 11.32 -0.87
C TYR A 158 -4.55 12.51 -0.03
N SER A 159 -4.07 13.56 -0.70
CA SER A 159 -3.84 14.84 -0.05
C SER A 159 -5.16 15.52 0.33
N LYS A 160 -5.22 16.04 1.56
CA LYS A 160 -6.38 16.84 2.01
C LYS A 160 -6.53 18.16 1.25
N THR A 161 -5.44 18.69 0.74
CA THR A 161 -5.40 19.94 -0.02
C THR A 161 -5.55 19.74 -1.52
N GLY A 162 -5.49 18.49 -2.00
CA GLY A 162 -5.47 18.14 -3.42
C GLY A 162 -4.12 18.36 -4.10
N GLU A 163 -3.18 19.04 -3.45
CA GLU A 163 -1.87 19.40 -4.00
C GLU A 163 -0.75 19.02 -3.02
N LEU A 164 0.40 18.65 -3.56
CA LEU A 164 1.63 18.36 -2.82
C LEU A 164 2.84 18.94 -3.58
N THR A 165 3.75 19.54 -2.84
CA THR A 165 5.02 20.02 -3.38
C THR A 165 6.07 18.90 -3.32
N LEU A 166 6.75 18.65 -4.42
CA LEU A 166 7.77 17.62 -4.54
C LEU A 166 9.15 18.25 -4.72
N PRO A 167 10.22 17.72 -4.10
CA PRO A 167 11.60 18.10 -4.39
C PRO A 167 12.03 17.48 -5.74
N VAL A 168 11.57 18.07 -6.85
CA VAL A 168 11.71 17.51 -8.21
C VAL A 168 13.16 17.34 -8.61
N SER A 169 14.06 18.28 -8.28
CA SER A 169 15.49 18.15 -8.59
C SER A 169 16.10 16.89 -7.97
N LEU A 170 15.75 16.57 -6.72
CA LEU A 170 16.20 15.34 -6.07
C LEU A 170 15.62 14.08 -6.74
N ALA A 171 14.38 14.17 -7.22
CA ALA A 171 13.75 13.05 -7.93
C ALA A 171 14.44 12.81 -9.29
N LEU A 172 14.83 13.87 -10.00
CA LEU A 172 15.62 13.79 -11.24
C LEU A 172 17.01 13.21 -10.98
N ASP A 173 17.72 13.67 -9.94
CA ASP A 173 19.07 13.18 -9.59
C ASP A 173 19.07 11.68 -9.24
N LYS A 174 17.92 11.17 -8.82
CA LYS A 174 17.71 9.76 -8.47
C LYS A 174 17.04 8.94 -9.58
N GLU A 175 16.61 9.56 -10.67
CA GLU A 175 15.85 8.90 -11.77
C GLU A 175 14.63 8.12 -11.24
N LEU A 176 13.83 8.74 -10.34
CA LEU A 176 12.71 8.07 -9.69
C LEU A 176 11.51 7.91 -10.60
N THR A 177 10.87 6.74 -10.52
CA THR A 177 9.59 6.48 -11.16
C THR A 177 8.46 6.76 -10.17
N PHE A 178 7.50 7.60 -10.57
CA PHE A 178 6.26 7.81 -9.80
C PHE A 178 5.11 7.08 -10.46
N LYS A 179 4.40 6.28 -9.67
CA LYS A 179 3.15 5.64 -10.08
C LYS A 179 2.05 5.99 -9.09
N THR A 180 0.82 5.95 -9.54
CA THR A 180 -0.35 6.28 -8.73
C THR A 180 -1.32 5.14 -8.68
N VAL A 181 -2.02 5.02 -7.57
CA VAL A 181 -3.09 4.04 -7.35
C VAL A 181 -4.32 4.77 -6.86
N PHE A 182 -5.42 4.66 -7.61
CA PHE A 182 -6.73 5.15 -7.15
C PHE A 182 -7.47 4.04 -6.41
N ARG A 183 -7.62 2.89 -7.05
CA ARG A 183 -8.27 1.69 -6.52
C ARG A 183 -7.47 0.47 -6.99
N TYR A 184 -8.12 -0.44 -7.75
CA TYR A 184 -7.54 -1.66 -8.29
C TYR A 184 -8.17 -1.97 -9.65
N ARG A 185 -7.52 -2.86 -10.40
CA ARG A 185 -8.04 -3.35 -11.68
C ARG A 185 -7.71 -4.83 -11.80
N HIS A 186 -8.75 -5.68 -11.96
CA HIS A 186 -8.63 -7.14 -12.12
C HIS A 186 -7.84 -7.84 -11.00
N ILE A 187 -7.94 -7.37 -9.76
CA ILE A 187 -7.14 -7.85 -8.61
C ILE A 187 -7.94 -8.80 -7.70
N TYR A 188 -9.29 -8.76 -7.72
CA TYR A 188 -10.09 -9.57 -6.80
C TYR A 188 -9.75 -11.06 -6.82
N PRO A 189 -9.63 -11.75 -7.97
CA PRO A 189 -9.24 -13.16 -7.99
C PRO A 189 -7.88 -13.40 -7.32
N LEU A 190 -6.90 -12.54 -7.57
CA LEU A 190 -5.58 -12.62 -6.94
C LEU A 190 -5.64 -12.45 -5.42
N ALA A 191 -6.40 -11.46 -4.95
CA ALA A 191 -6.53 -11.17 -3.51
C ALA A 191 -7.28 -12.32 -2.79
N ILE A 192 -8.34 -12.86 -3.39
CA ILE A 192 -9.06 -14.03 -2.87
C ILE A 192 -8.12 -15.25 -2.78
N ASP A 193 -7.35 -15.50 -3.82
CA ASP A 193 -6.41 -16.62 -3.88
C ASP A 193 -5.29 -16.49 -2.83
N ALA A 194 -4.81 -15.27 -2.60
CA ALA A 194 -3.81 -15.01 -1.56
C ALA A 194 -4.33 -15.32 -0.15
N VAL A 195 -5.57 -14.94 0.16
CA VAL A 195 -6.24 -15.28 1.44
C VAL A 195 -6.49 -16.79 1.51
N ALA A 196 -7.11 -17.37 0.49
CA ALA A 196 -7.43 -18.79 0.46
C ALA A 196 -6.20 -19.71 0.59
N SER A 197 -5.05 -19.27 0.08
CA SER A 197 -3.79 -20.01 0.18
C SER A 197 -2.98 -19.72 1.46
N GLY A 198 -3.48 -18.87 2.35
CA GLY A 198 -2.80 -18.50 3.60
C GLY A 198 -1.53 -17.65 3.41
N LYS A 199 -1.43 -16.94 2.31
CA LYS A 199 -0.32 -15.99 2.07
C LYS A 199 -0.58 -14.61 2.68
N VAL A 200 -1.84 -14.37 3.01
CA VAL A 200 -2.35 -13.16 3.66
C VAL A 200 -3.36 -13.55 4.71
#